data_290069a829b034d889a056978ddd3927
#
_entry.id   290069a829b034d889a056978ddd3927
#
_cell.length_a   1.000
_cell.length_b   1.000
_cell.length_c   1.000
_cell.angle_alpha   90.00
_cell.angle_beta   90.00
_cell.angle_gamma   90.00
#
_symmetry.space_group_name_H-M   'P 1'
#
loop_
_entity.id
_entity.type
_entity.pdbx_description
1 polymer ?
#
loop_
_entity_poly.entity_id
_entity_poly.type
_entity_poly.pdbx_seq_one_letter_code
_entity_poly.pdbx_strand_id
1 'polypeptide(L)'
;MDLKRGIDRAVEAAIADLKSQSKPCTTSKEIAQVGSISANSDASVGQIIADAMDKVGKEGVITVEDGSGLQNELDVVEGMQFDRGYLSPYFINNQERQIALLDNPFVLLYDKKISNIRDLLPALEQVAKAGRPLLIIAEDIDGEALATLVVNNIRGILKTCAVKAPGFGDRRKAML
;
A
#
# COMPACT_ATOMS: atom_id res chain seq x y z
N MET A 1 -19.60 14.59 -27.20
CA MET A 1 -19.09 13.23 -26.83
C MET A 1 -18.03 12.71 -27.78
N ASP A 2 -18.07 13.06 -29.06
CA ASP A 2 -17.14 12.54 -30.08
C ASP A 2 -15.71 13.08 -29.95
N LEU A 3 -15.55 14.33 -29.51
CA LEU A 3 -14.22 14.90 -29.25
C LEU A 3 -13.50 14.12 -28.13
N LYS A 4 -14.19 13.80 -27.05
CA LYS A 4 -13.62 12.99 -25.96
C LYS A 4 -13.17 11.61 -26.47
N ARG A 5 -14.02 10.93 -27.24
CA ARG A 5 -13.67 9.62 -27.84
C ARG A 5 -12.45 9.70 -28.75
N GLY A 6 -12.33 10.81 -29.51
CA GLY A 6 -11.16 11.05 -30.35
C GLY A 6 -9.88 11.22 -29.53
N ILE A 7 -9.94 11.98 -28.43
CA ILE A 7 -8.81 12.16 -27.51
C ILE A 7 -8.46 10.81 -26.86
N ASP A 8 -9.42 10.07 -26.33
CA ASP A 8 -9.19 8.79 -25.68
C ASP A 8 -8.47 7.79 -26.63
N ARG A 9 -8.92 7.68 -27.89
CA ARG A 9 -8.27 6.84 -28.89
C ARG A 9 -6.84 7.30 -29.23
N ALA A 10 -6.63 8.61 -29.33
CA ALA A 10 -5.30 9.15 -29.60
C ALA A 10 -4.34 8.85 -28.43
N VAL A 11 -4.82 8.98 -27.19
CA VAL A 11 -4.04 8.62 -25.99
C VAL A 11 -3.71 7.13 -25.96
N GLU A 12 -4.67 6.25 -26.23
CA GLU A 12 -4.43 4.80 -26.30
C GLU A 12 -3.37 4.45 -27.34
N ALA A 13 -3.47 5.03 -28.55
CA ALA A 13 -2.49 4.81 -29.61
C ALA A 13 -1.10 5.31 -29.22
N ALA A 14 -1.02 6.51 -28.65
CA ALA A 14 0.26 7.08 -28.17
C ALA A 14 0.89 6.24 -27.06
N ILE A 15 0.10 5.75 -26.11
CA ILE A 15 0.58 4.87 -25.02
C ILE A 15 1.11 3.55 -25.60
N ALA A 16 0.39 2.96 -26.56
CA ALA A 16 0.81 1.71 -27.20
C ALA A 16 2.16 1.88 -27.94
N ASP A 17 2.31 2.97 -28.67
CA ASP A 17 3.55 3.29 -29.39
C ASP A 17 4.71 3.54 -28.42
N LEU A 18 4.52 4.36 -27.37
CA LEU A 18 5.52 4.61 -26.35
C LEU A 18 5.95 3.32 -25.62
N LYS A 19 5.01 2.42 -25.32
CA LYS A 19 5.34 1.12 -24.74
C LYS A 19 6.18 0.26 -25.68
N SER A 20 5.94 0.31 -26.98
CA SER A 20 6.73 -0.45 -27.98
C SER A 20 8.18 0.07 -28.09
N GLN A 21 8.38 1.36 -27.87
CA GLN A 21 9.69 2.01 -27.94
C GLN A 21 10.43 2.01 -26.60
N SER A 22 9.75 1.75 -25.50
CA SER A 22 10.34 1.77 -24.17
C SER A 22 11.39 0.66 -24.00
N LYS A 23 12.48 0.99 -23.32
CA LYS A 23 13.52 0.04 -22.93
C LYS A 23 13.46 -0.16 -21.41
N PRO A 24 13.45 -1.42 -20.94
CA PRO A 24 13.46 -1.67 -19.50
C PRO A 24 14.81 -1.25 -18.90
N CYS A 25 14.77 -0.51 -17.79
CA CYS A 25 15.95 -0.23 -16.99
C CYS A 25 16.32 -1.49 -16.18
N THR A 26 17.50 -2.03 -16.42
CA THR A 26 17.95 -3.28 -15.77
C THR A 26 19.10 -3.08 -14.79
N THR A 27 19.86 -2.00 -14.94
CA THR A 27 21.03 -1.71 -14.12
C THR A 27 20.79 -0.52 -13.18
N SER A 28 21.42 -0.52 -12.00
CA SER A 28 21.40 0.61 -11.06
C SER A 28 21.82 1.92 -11.71
N LYS A 29 22.79 1.87 -12.64
CA LYS A 29 23.24 3.06 -13.37
C LYS A 29 22.14 3.66 -14.25
N GLU A 30 21.37 2.83 -14.95
CA GLU A 30 20.23 3.30 -15.75
C GLU A 30 19.14 3.87 -14.87
N ILE A 31 18.87 3.24 -13.72
CA ILE A 31 17.91 3.73 -12.74
C ILE A 31 18.36 5.10 -12.19
N ALA A 32 19.64 5.25 -11.83
CA ALA A 32 20.20 6.52 -11.37
C ALA A 32 20.08 7.61 -12.44
N GLN A 33 20.31 7.29 -13.71
CA GLN A 33 20.17 8.25 -14.81
C GLN A 33 18.73 8.72 -14.99
N VAL A 34 17.77 7.80 -15.00
CA VAL A 34 16.34 8.14 -15.08
C VAL A 34 15.90 8.96 -13.88
N GLY A 35 16.31 8.54 -12.68
CA GLY A 35 16.06 9.28 -11.44
C GLY A 35 16.62 10.69 -11.46
N SER A 36 17.85 10.86 -11.92
CA SER A 36 18.48 12.17 -12.05
C SER A 36 17.74 13.09 -13.02
N ILE A 37 17.33 12.57 -14.19
CA ILE A 37 16.55 13.35 -15.17
C ILE A 37 15.21 13.78 -14.57
N SER A 38 14.52 12.88 -13.87
CA SER A 38 13.24 13.17 -13.21
C SER A 38 13.39 14.20 -12.08
N ALA A 39 14.54 14.25 -11.43
CA ALA A 39 14.91 15.18 -10.39
C ALA A 39 15.60 16.47 -10.94
N ASN A 40 15.25 16.89 -12.14
CA ASN A 40 15.80 18.08 -12.78
C ASN A 40 17.34 18.06 -12.94
N SER A 41 17.86 16.91 -13.31
CA SER A 41 19.30 16.63 -13.49
C SER A 41 20.11 16.60 -12.19
N ASP A 42 19.46 16.39 -11.05
CA ASP A 42 20.14 16.19 -9.78
C ASP A 42 20.67 14.74 -9.68
N ALA A 43 21.99 14.60 -9.80
CA ALA A 43 22.63 13.28 -9.73
C ALA A 43 22.59 12.67 -8.32
N SER A 44 22.52 13.49 -7.27
CA SER A 44 22.47 13.00 -5.89
C SER A 44 21.13 12.31 -5.59
N VAL A 45 20.04 12.90 -6.04
CA VAL A 45 18.70 12.30 -5.93
C VAL A 45 18.60 11.01 -6.75
N GLY A 46 19.14 11.05 -7.99
CA GLY A 46 19.18 9.85 -8.84
C GLY A 46 19.93 8.68 -8.20
N GLN A 47 21.04 8.96 -7.54
CA GLN A 47 21.82 7.93 -6.84
C GLN A 47 21.05 7.36 -5.64
N ILE A 48 20.41 8.20 -4.82
CA ILE A 48 19.60 7.74 -3.68
C ILE A 48 18.46 6.84 -4.14
N ILE A 49 17.81 7.16 -5.27
CA ILE A 49 16.75 6.32 -5.84
C ILE A 49 17.31 4.96 -6.30
N ALA A 50 18.47 4.95 -6.96
CA ALA A 50 19.11 3.71 -7.37
C ALA A 50 19.51 2.84 -6.17
N ASP A 51 20.10 3.43 -5.14
CA ASP A 51 20.46 2.75 -3.90
C ASP A 51 19.25 2.18 -3.17
N ALA A 52 18.11 2.90 -3.20
CA ALA A 52 16.84 2.42 -2.68
C ALA A 52 16.34 1.20 -3.45
N MET A 53 16.34 1.26 -4.79
CA MET A 53 15.91 0.15 -5.64
C MET A 53 16.82 -1.09 -5.49
N ASP A 54 18.11 -0.92 -5.30
CA ASP A 54 19.02 -2.02 -5.05
C ASP A 54 18.74 -2.73 -3.71
N LYS A 55 18.27 -1.98 -2.70
CA LYS A 55 17.94 -2.53 -1.39
C LYS A 55 16.58 -3.22 -1.34
N VAL A 56 15.54 -2.62 -1.96
CA VAL A 56 14.16 -3.13 -1.89
C VAL A 56 13.78 -4.00 -3.08
N GLY A 57 14.57 -3.99 -4.15
CA GLY A 57 14.29 -4.71 -5.39
C GLY A 57 13.28 -3.99 -6.29
N LYS A 58 13.07 -4.56 -7.50
CA LYS A 58 12.19 -3.94 -8.53
C LYS A 58 10.71 -3.90 -8.13
N GLU A 59 10.29 -4.77 -7.27
CA GLU A 59 8.90 -4.85 -6.75
C GLU A 59 8.71 -3.98 -5.49
N GLY A 60 9.78 -3.34 -5.01
CA GLY A 60 9.74 -2.50 -3.82
C GLY A 60 8.99 -1.18 -4.06
N VAL A 61 8.32 -0.70 -3.02
CA VAL A 61 7.63 0.59 -3.04
C VAL A 61 8.54 1.66 -2.46
N ILE A 62 8.77 2.73 -3.23
CA ILE A 62 9.53 3.90 -2.80
C ILE A 62 8.54 5.05 -2.57
N THR A 63 8.51 5.57 -1.35
CA THR A 63 7.75 6.76 -0.97
C THR A 63 8.70 7.92 -0.69
N VAL A 64 8.24 9.14 -0.94
CA VAL A 64 8.99 10.37 -0.64
C VAL A 64 8.19 11.15 0.40
N GLU A 65 8.83 11.46 1.51
CA GLU A 65 8.24 12.20 2.62
C GLU A 65 9.15 13.37 3.01
N ASP A 66 8.57 14.38 3.65
CA ASP A 66 9.35 15.51 4.15
C ASP A 66 10.24 15.08 5.31
N GLY A 67 11.54 15.25 5.15
CA GLY A 67 12.52 14.96 6.21
C GLY A 67 12.62 16.08 7.24
N SER A 68 13.12 15.75 8.42
CA SER A 68 13.41 16.74 9.47
C SER A 68 14.80 17.35 9.35
N GLY A 69 15.66 16.82 8.50
CA GLY A 69 17.05 17.23 8.30
C GLY A 69 17.25 18.14 7.08
N LEU A 70 18.50 18.61 6.92
CA LEU A 70 18.91 19.42 5.78
C LEU A 70 19.35 18.58 4.57
N GLN A 71 19.56 17.30 4.74
CA GLN A 71 20.02 16.36 3.72
C GLN A 71 18.95 15.29 3.47
N ASN A 72 18.96 14.77 2.25
CA ASN A 72 18.12 13.63 1.92
C ASN A 72 18.63 12.38 2.61
N GLU A 73 17.74 11.66 3.27
CA GLU A 73 18.04 10.41 3.96
C GLU A 73 17.27 9.26 3.30
N LEU A 74 17.87 8.08 3.29
CA LEU A 74 17.24 6.85 2.79
C LEU A 74 16.94 5.92 3.94
N ASP A 75 15.67 5.76 4.26
CA ASP A 75 15.20 4.80 5.24
C ASP A 75 14.64 3.56 4.55
N VAL A 76 15.09 2.38 4.96
CA VAL A 76 14.64 1.10 4.39
C VAL A 76 13.94 0.30 5.45
N VAL A 77 12.68 -0.03 5.19
CA VAL A 77 11.85 -0.88 6.07
C VAL A 77 11.57 -2.22 5.40
N GLU A 78 11.59 -3.28 6.17
CA GLU A 78 11.15 -4.59 5.70
C GLU A 78 9.62 -4.63 5.69
N GLY A 79 9.04 -4.57 4.50
CA GLY A 79 7.61 -4.47 4.29
C GLY A 79 7.20 -3.13 3.70
N MET A 80 6.02 -2.64 4.06
CA MET A 80 5.47 -1.39 3.56
C MET A 80 5.01 -0.52 4.71
N GLN A 81 5.54 0.70 4.81
CA GLN A 81 5.05 1.73 5.71
C GLN A 81 4.09 2.65 4.96
N PHE A 82 2.95 2.98 5.56
CA PHE A 82 1.98 3.93 5.03
C PHE A 82 1.32 4.75 6.15
N ASP A 83 0.77 5.89 5.79
CA ASP A 83 0.32 6.95 6.71
C ASP A 83 -1.00 6.67 7.43
N ARG A 84 -1.73 5.61 7.07
CA ARG A 84 -3.01 5.26 7.65
C ARG A 84 -2.86 4.16 8.70
N GLY A 85 -3.31 4.46 9.92
CA GLY A 85 -3.32 3.51 11.01
C GLY A 85 -4.62 2.71 11.11
N TYR A 86 -4.82 2.09 12.27
CA TYR A 86 -6.03 1.30 12.56
C TYR A 86 -7.31 2.15 12.49
N LEU A 87 -8.39 1.52 12.05
CA LEU A 87 -9.70 2.17 11.90
C LEU A 87 -10.42 2.37 13.24
N SER A 88 -10.02 1.67 14.28
CA SER A 88 -10.65 1.76 15.60
C SER A 88 -9.61 1.58 16.71
N PRO A 89 -9.64 2.42 17.77
CA PRO A 89 -8.78 2.25 18.94
C PRO A 89 -8.95 0.91 19.67
N TYR A 90 -10.08 0.25 19.46
CA TYR A 90 -10.38 -1.06 20.06
C TYR A 90 -9.55 -2.21 19.47
N PHE A 91 -8.79 -1.97 18.40
CA PHE A 91 -7.82 -2.93 17.88
C PHE A 91 -6.47 -2.89 18.61
N ILE A 92 -6.24 -1.89 19.47
CA ILE A 92 -5.03 -1.77 20.26
C ILE A 92 -4.94 -2.95 21.21
N ASN A 93 -3.83 -3.67 21.16
CA ASN A 93 -3.51 -4.76 22.08
C ASN A 93 -2.31 -4.48 22.97
N ASN A 94 -1.54 -3.42 22.68
CA ASN A 94 -0.49 -2.90 23.54
C ASN A 94 -0.85 -1.48 23.97
N GLN A 95 -1.38 -1.35 25.19
CA GLN A 95 -1.87 -0.09 25.74
C GLN A 95 -0.74 0.92 26.04
N GLU A 96 0.44 0.44 26.41
CA GLU A 96 1.57 1.32 26.73
C GLU A 96 2.06 2.09 25.51
N ARG A 97 2.14 1.40 24.36
CA ARG A 97 2.61 1.98 23.11
C ARG A 97 1.50 2.45 22.17
N GLN A 98 0.23 2.21 22.55
CA GLN A 98 -0.94 2.54 21.71
C GLN A 98 -0.86 1.93 20.30
N ILE A 99 -0.40 0.66 20.19
CA ILE A 99 -0.24 -0.05 18.95
C ILE A 99 -1.07 -1.33 18.90
N ALA A 100 -1.42 -1.75 17.69
CA ALA A 100 -1.97 -3.07 17.40
C ALA A 100 -0.84 -3.94 16.80
N LEU A 101 -0.31 -4.86 17.60
CA LEU A 101 0.74 -5.77 17.20
C LEU A 101 0.14 -7.11 16.82
N LEU A 102 0.30 -7.53 15.58
CA LEU A 102 -0.17 -8.82 15.10
C LEU A 102 1.05 -9.65 14.66
N ASP A 103 1.21 -10.80 15.30
CA ASP A 103 2.32 -11.68 15.03
C ASP A 103 1.91 -12.75 14.02
N ASN A 104 2.61 -12.84 12.90
CA ASN A 104 2.34 -13.75 11.80
C ASN A 104 0.85 -13.77 11.35
N PRO A 105 0.25 -12.60 11.02
CA PRO A 105 -1.16 -12.53 10.66
C PRO A 105 -1.44 -13.10 9.27
N PHE A 106 -2.70 -13.50 9.06
CA PHE A 106 -3.25 -13.51 7.70
C PHE A 106 -3.49 -12.08 7.24
N VAL A 107 -3.27 -11.81 5.96
CA VAL A 107 -3.50 -10.50 5.36
C VAL A 107 -4.62 -10.62 4.34
N LEU A 108 -5.70 -9.84 4.54
CA LEU A 108 -6.79 -9.69 3.58
C LEU A 108 -6.66 -8.34 2.89
N LEU A 109 -6.40 -8.37 1.58
CA LEU A 109 -6.35 -7.19 0.72
C LEU A 109 -7.69 -7.04 -0.02
N TYR A 110 -8.29 -5.85 0.05
CA TYR A 110 -9.54 -5.58 -0.62
C TYR A 110 -9.58 -4.15 -1.16
N ASP A 111 -9.83 -4.01 -2.45
CA ASP A 111 -9.75 -2.73 -3.17
C ASP A 111 -10.99 -1.84 -3.03
N LYS A 112 -12.01 -2.31 -2.32
CA LYS A 112 -13.29 -1.61 -2.12
C LYS A 112 -13.61 -1.40 -0.65
N LYS A 113 -14.66 -0.63 -0.41
CA LYS A 113 -15.24 -0.44 0.92
C LYS A 113 -16.00 -1.69 1.39
N ILE A 114 -15.82 -2.05 2.66
CA ILE A 114 -16.50 -3.16 3.30
C ILE A 114 -17.48 -2.60 4.33
N SER A 115 -18.78 -2.70 4.07
CA SER A 115 -19.84 -2.26 4.98
C SER A 115 -20.66 -3.43 5.53
N ASN A 116 -20.71 -4.55 4.79
CA ASN A 116 -21.49 -5.73 5.15
C ASN A 116 -20.58 -6.84 5.69
N ILE A 117 -20.86 -7.32 6.88
CA ILE A 117 -20.10 -8.40 7.50
C ILE A 117 -20.19 -9.71 6.73
N ARG A 118 -21.25 -9.94 5.97
CA ARG A 118 -21.43 -11.17 5.18
C ARG A 118 -20.32 -11.40 4.16
N ASP A 119 -19.76 -10.32 3.65
CA ASP A 119 -18.67 -10.38 2.67
C ASP A 119 -17.37 -10.91 3.30
N LEU A 120 -17.22 -10.70 4.62
CA LEU A 120 -16.06 -11.15 5.40
C LEU A 120 -16.24 -12.53 6.06
N LEU A 121 -17.47 -13.00 6.22
CA LEU A 121 -17.73 -14.24 6.98
C LEU A 121 -16.91 -15.44 6.53
N PRO A 122 -16.76 -15.74 5.22
CA PRO A 122 -15.99 -16.90 4.79
C PRO A 122 -14.50 -16.81 5.19
N ALA A 123 -13.92 -15.59 5.14
CA ALA A 123 -12.55 -15.36 5.54
C ALA A 123 -12.40 -15.43 7.07
N LEU A 124 -13.33 -14.83 7.82
CA LEU A 124 -13.31 -14.84 9.29
C LEU A 124 -13.44 -16.23 9.87
N GLU A 125 -14.28 -17.09 9.28
CA GLU A 125 -14.41 -18.50 9.70
C GLU A 125 -13.13 -19.30 9.51
N GLN A 126 -12.42 -19.09 8.40
CA GLN A 126 -11.14 -19.74 8.14
C GLN A 126 -10.06 -19.26 9.12
N VAL A 127 -10.01 -17.95 9.37
CA VAL A 127 -9.08 -17.33 10.32
C VAL A 127 -9.34 -17.85 11.74
N ALA A 128 -10.61 -17.92 12.15
CA ALA A 128 -10.99 -18.45 13.47
C ALA A 128 -10.56 -19.92 13.66
N LYS A 129 -10.75 -20.76 12.62
CA LYS A 129 -10.32 -22.16 12.64
C LYS A 129 -8.79 -22.31 12.72
N ALA A 130 -8.07 -21.40 12.06
CA ALA A 130 -6.60 -21.41 12.06
C ALA A 130 -5.98 -20.85 13.34
N GLY A 131 -6.73 -20.08 14.14
CA GLY A 131 -6.27 -19.48 15.39
C GLY A 131 -5.19 -18.40 15.22
N ARG A 132 -5.00 -17.87 14.00
CA ARG A 132 -4.03 -16.82 13.67
C ARG A 132 -4.70 -15.44 13.61
N PRO A 133 -3.95 -14.35 13.89
CA PRO A 133 -4.46 -13.01 13.72
C PRO A 133 -4.81 -12.69 12.27
N LEU A 134 -5.68 -11.69 12.06
CA LEU A 134 -6.05 -11.19 10.74
C LEU A 134 -5.80 -9.68 10.64
N LEU A 135 -5.04 -9.28 9.65
CA LEU A 135 -4.91 -7.88 9.21
C LEU A 135 -5.77 -7.68 7.97
N ILE A 136 -6.68 -6.73 8.02
CA ILE A 136 -7.53 -6.34 6.88
C ILE A 136 -7.06 -5.00 6.36
N ILE A 137 -6.68 -4.94 5.10
CA ILE A 137 -6.28 -3.72 4.39
C ILE A 137 -7.33 -3.47 3.30
N ALA A 138 -8.22 -2.51 3.53
CA ALA A 138 -9.32 -2.21 2.61
C ALA A 138 -9.43 -0.72 2.34
N GLU A 139 -10.16 -0.33 1.28
CA GLU A 139 -10.43 1.07 1.01
C GLU A 139 -11.02 1.77 2.25
N ASP A 140 -12.02 1.19 2.85
CA ASP A 140 -12.62 1.57 4.12
C ASP A 140 -13.38 0.38 4.72
N ILE A 141 -13.56 0.39 6.03
CA ILE A 141 -14.44 -0.56 6.71
C ILE A 141 -15.30 0.24 7.69
N ASP A 142 -16.60 0.15 7.54
CA ASP A 142 -17.53 0.89 8.39
C ASP A 142 -18.78 0.08 8.80
N GLY A 143 -19.69 0.76 9.48
CA GLY A 143 -21.00 0.24 9.85
C GLY A 143 -20.93 -1.08 10.63
N GLU A 144 -21.76 -2.04 10.21
CA GLU A 144 -21.90 -3.34 10.85
C GLU A 144 -20.61 -4.18 10.78
N ALA A 145 -19.87 -4.08 9.67
CA ALA A 145 -18.63 -4.83 9.48
C ALA A 145 -17.58 -4.42 10.52
N LEU A 146 -17.34 -3.12 10.69
CA LEU A 146 -16.39 -2.62 11.67
C LEU A 146 -16.82 -2.96 13.11
N ALA A 147 -18.09 -2.75 13.43
CA ALA A 147 -18.63 -3.05 14.76
C ALA A 147 -18.47 -4.54 15.13
N THR A 148 -18.73 -5.42 14.19
CA THR A 148 -18.57 -6.87 14.40
C THR A 148 -17.10 -7.27 14.60
N LEU A 149 -16.18 -6.72 13.81
CA LEU A 149 -14.74 -6.96 13.98
C LEU A 149 -14.27 -6.50 15.37
N VAL A 150 -14.68 -5.30 15.78
CA VAL A 150 -14.34 -4.74 17.10
C VAL A 150 -14.88 -5.61 18.23
N VAL A 151 -16.15 -6.00 18.17
CA VAL A 151 -16.77 -6.86 19.22
C VAL A 151 -16.06 -8.21 19.32
N ASN A 152 -15.74 -8.85 18.21
CA ASN A 152 -15.03 -10.14 18.21
C ASN A 152 -13.58 -10.00 18.70
N ASN A 153 -12.92 -8.87 18.41
CA ASN A 153 -11.58 -8.57 18.92
C ASN A 153 -11.60 -8.37 20.44
N ILE A 154 -12.56 -7.57 20.97
CA ILE A 154 -12.72 -7.36 22.43
C ILE A 154 -13.05 -8.66 23.16
N ARG A 155 -13.87 -9.51 22.57
CA ARG A 155 -14.21 -10.83 23.13
C ARG A 155 -13.08 -11.85 23.04
N GLY A 156 -11.99 -11.53 22.36
CA GLY A 156 -10.86 -12.44 22.16
C GLY A 156 -11.16 -13.64 21.24
N ILE A 157 -12.28 -13.61 20.52
CA ILE A 157 -12.65 -14.66 19.56
C ILE A 157 -11.77 -14.62 18.33
N LEU A 158 -11.49 -13.40 17.86
CA LEU A 158 -10.62 -13.13 16.71
C LEU A 158 -9.66 -12.01 17.05
N LYS A 159 -8.36 -12.20 16.84
CA LYS A 159 -7.38 -11.13 16.90
C LYS A 159 -7.34 -10.45 15.54
N THR A 160 -8.00 -9.32 15.41
CA THR A 160 -8.10 -8.61 14.13
C THR A 160 -7.65 -7.17 14.25
N CYS A 161 -7.10 -6.63 13.17
CA CYS A 161 -6.88 -5.22 12.98
C CYS A 161 -7.30 -4.83 11.57
N ALA A 162 -7.96 -3.71 11.44
CA ALA A 162 -8.38 -3.18 10.15
C ALA A 162 -7.75 -1.80 9.94
N VAL A 163 -7.17 -1.61 8.76
CA VAL A 163 -6.51 -0.38 8.33
C VAL A 163 -7.00 0.06 6.96
N LYS A 164 -6.92 1.35 6.69
CA LYS A 164 -7.21 1.87 5.34
C LYS A 164 -6.05 1.57 4.40
N ALA A 165 -6.40 1.13 3.18
CA ALA A 165 -5.43 0.94 2.12
C ALA A 165 -4.77 2.27 1.71
N PRO A 166 -3.47 2.26 1.40
CA PRO A 166 -2.75 3.43 0.93
C PRO A 166 -3.21 3.84 -0.48
N GLY A 167 -3.04 5.12 -0.81
CA GLY A 167 -3.35 5.67 -2.13
C GLY A 167 -4.85 5.91 -2.37
N PHE A 168 -5.17 6.44 -3.55
CA PHE A 168 -6.52 6.79 -3.98
C PHE A 168 -6.78 6.27 -5.40
N GLY A 169 -8.02 5.90 -5.70
CA GLY A 169 -8.46 5.48 -7.02
C GLY A 169 -7.62 4.32 -7.59
N ASP A 170 -7.20 4.43 -8.85
CA ASP A 170 -6.44 3.39 -9.55
C ASP A 170 -5.06 3.14 -8.92
N ARG A 171 -4.45 4.15 -8.29
CA ARG A 171 -3.18 4.00 -7.58
C ARG A 171 -3.31 3.05 -6.39
N ARG A 172 -4.45 3.05 -5.70
CA ARG A 172 -4.71 2.11 -4.60
C ARG A 172 -4.66 0.67 -5.06
N LYS A 173 -5.28 0.35 -6.20
CA LYS A 173 -5.22 -1.00 -6.78
C LYS A 173 -3.80 -1.43 -7.13
N ALA A 174 -2.99 -0.51 -7.61
CA ALA A 174 -1.59 -0.80 -7.94
C ALA A 174 -0.71 -1.00 -6.70
N MET A 175 -1.12 -0.49 -5.53
CA MET A 175 -0.40 -0.62 -4.27
C MET A 175 -0.85 -1.82 -3.43
N LEU A 176 -2.05 -2.37 -3.68
CA LEU A 176 -2.60 -3.58 -3.06
C LEU A 176 -2.21 -4.83 -3.84
#